data_4408a4262b26be2e396573a95ed24137
#
_entry.id   4408a4262b26be2e396573a95ed24137
#
_cell.length_a   1.000
_cell.length_b   1.000
_cell.length_c   1.000
_cell.angle_alpha   90.00
_cell.angle_beta   90.00
_cell.angle_gamma   90.00
#
_symmetry.space_group_name_H-M   'P 1'
#
loop_
_entity.id
_entity.type
_entity.pdbx_description
1 polymer ?
#
loop_
_entity_poly.entity_id
_entity_poly.type
_entity_poly.pdbx_seq_one_letter_code
_entity_poly.pdbx_strand_id
1 'polypeptide(L)'
;MCIRDRDKDIVNFNEEEAHIRAYLEKKEDEIRIDMHLRKNKSKGIAIDGTRIKKAAELLGIMNVVFFSPEDLSIIKNGPAERRHFVDMELCQLDAGYLYNLNHYNRIVNQRNRLLKDIYQNPSLRDTLSVWDDQMAAFGSQVIERRITFTEQLNDIIGEIHSRLSGGREHLKVVYEPDVTSENFAEALHLSLIHISEPTRPRL
;
A
#
# COMPACT_ATOMS: atom_id res chain seq x y z
N MET A 1 24.99 8.54 5.74
CA MET A 1 25.10 8.35 4.27
C MET A 1 23.85 7.58 3.89
N CYS A 2 22.76 8.27 3.49
CA CYS A 2 21.54 7.60 3.06
C CYS A 2 21.81 6.94 1.71
N ILE A 3 22.03 5.65 1.73
CA ILE A 3 22.04 4.85 0.52
C ILE A 3 20.55 4.72 0.13
N ARG A 4 20.09 5.63 -0.72
CA ARG A 4 18.84 5.41 -1.45
C ARG A 4 19.18 4.38 -2.51
N ASP A 5 18.98 3.12 -2.13
CA ASP A 5 19.28 2.00 -3.00
C ASP A 5 18.23 1.91 -4.11
N ARG A 6 18.48 2.69 -5.16
CA ARG A 6 17.85 2.42 -6.44
C ARG A 6 18.51 1.18 -7.00
N ASP A 7 17.76 0.33 -7.69
CA ASP A 7 18.28 -0.90 -8.32
C ASP A 7 19.61 -0.71 -9.03
N LYS A 8 19.83 0.46 -9.65
CA LYS A 8 21.08 0.83 -10.32
C LYS A 8 22.25 1.07 -9.38
N ASP A 9 21.98 1.41 -8.13
CA ASP A 9 23.03 1.73 -7.14
C ASP A 9 23.59 0.45 -6.49
N ILE A 10 22.89 -0.69 -6.67
CA ILE A 10 23.33 -2.04 -6.27
C ILE A 10 24.31 -2.64 -7.28
N VAL A 11 24.22 -2.22 -8.54
CA VAL A 11 25.12 -2.68 -9.60
C VAL A 11 26.51 -2.06 -9.39
N ASN A 12 27.56 -2.90 -9.44
CA ASN A 12 28.96 -2.44 -9.33
C ASN A 12 29.22 -1.27 -10.30
N PHE A 13 30.02 -0.28 -9.86
CA PHE A 13 30.31 0.92 -10.65
C PHE A 13 30.89 0.61 -12.03
N ASN A 14 31.68 -0.44 -12.13
CA ASN A 14 32.36 -0.86 -13.37
C ASN A 14 31.55 -1.83 -14.23
N GLU A 15 30.33 -2.24 -13.76
CA GLU A 15 29.49 -3.23 -14.45
C GLU A 15 28.16 -2.61 -14.87
N GLU A 16 27.53 -3.15 -15.91
CA GLU A 16 26.22 -2.69 -16.40
C GLU A 16 25.03 -3.48 -15.80
N GLU A 17 25.30 -4.65 -15.24
CA GLU A 17 24.27 -5.51 -14.69
C GLU A 17 24.76 -6.29 -13.46
N ALA A 18 23.83 -6.78 -12.68
CA ALA A 18 24.08 -7.65 -11.55
C ALA A 18 22.97 -8.71 -11.43
N HIS A 19 23.34 -9.86 -10.87
CA HIS A 19 22.41 -10.97 -10.61
C HIS A 19 22.38 -11.25 -9.11
N ILE A 20 21.15 -11.38 -8.58
CA ILE A 20 20.90 -11.81 -7.22
C ILE A 20 20.12 -13.12 -7.31
N ARG A 21 20.55 -14.12 -6.57
CA ARG A 21 19.83 -15.39 -6.44
C ARG A 21 19.59 -15.68 -4.96
N ALA A 22 18.36 -16.01 -4.62
CA ALA A 22 17.96 -16.46 -3.30
C ALA A 22 17.32 -17.85 -3.39
N TYR A 23 17.60 -18.69 -2.41
CA TYR A 23 16.96 -19.98 -2.21
C TYR A 23 16.16 -19.90 -0.91
N LEU A 24 14.91 -20.28 -0.97
CA LEU A 24 13.98 -20.28 0.16
C LEU A 24 13.55 -21.71 0.42
N GLU A 25 13.80 -22.18 1.61
CA GLU A 25 13.27 -23.46 2.07
C GLU A 25 11.94 -23.22 2.80
N LYS A 26 10.87 -23.84 2.31
CA LYS A 26 9.53 -23.76 2.90
C LYS A 26 8.98 -25.17 3.08
N LYS A 27 9.04 -25.69 4.29
CA LYS A 27 8.69 -27.08 4.61
C LYS A 27 9.50 -28.07 3.76
N GLU A 28 8.86 -28.68 2.74
CA GLU A 28 9.46 -29.66 1.85
C GLU A 28 9.81 -29.09 0.47
N ASP A 29 9.45 -27.83 0.20
CA ASP A 29 9.68 -27.16 -1.07
C ASP A 29 10.86 -26.18 -0.99
N GLU A 30 11.71 -26.19 -2.01
CA GLU A 30 12.73 -25.18 -2.24
C GLU A 30 12.27 -24.28 -3.39
N ILE A 31 12.21 -22.97 -3.13
CA ILE A 31 11.85 -21.96 -4.11
C ILE A 31 13.09 -21.14 -4.45
N ARG A 32 13.41 -21.03 -5.73
CA ARG A 32 14.51 -20.21 -6.22
C ARG A 32 13.97 -18.89 -6.78
N ILE A 33 14.50 -17.77 -6.28
CA ILE A 33 14.23 -16.44 -6.81
C ILE A 33 15.50 -15.92 -7.48
N ASP A 34 15.41 -15.61 -8.77
CA ASP A 34 16.46 -14.97 -9.55
C ASP A 34 16.06 -13.54 -9.86
N MET A 35 16.94 -12.56 -9.56
CA MET A 35 16.76 -11.16 -9.90
C MET A 35 17.90 -10.67 -10.76
N HIS A 36 17.59 -10.11 -11.92
CA HIS A 36 18.53 -9.50 -12.84
C HIS A 36 18.37 -7.99 -12.84
N LEU A 37 19.35 -7.28 -12.30
CA LEU A 37 19.40 -5.83 -12.21
C LEU A 37 20.23 -5.26 -13.35
N ARG A 38 19.77 -4.18 -13.95
CA ARG A 38 20.47 -3.48 -15.04
C ARG A 38 20.37 -1.97 -14.83
N LYS A 39 21.47 -1.23 -15.04
CA LYS A 39 21.52 0.22 -14.80
C LYS A 39 20.47 1.00 -15.59
N ASN A 40 20.22 0.62 -16.84
CA ASN A 40 19.42 1.40 -17.78
C ASN A 40 18.16 0.67 -18.28
N LYS A 41 17.77 -0.45 -17.65
CA LYS A 41 16.59 -1.23 -18.03
C LYS A 41 15.81 -1.66 -16.78
N SER A 42 14.53 -2.01 -16.98
CA SER A 42 13.74 -2.61 -15.91
C SER A 42 14.35 -3.92 -15.45
N LYS A 43 14.31 -4.17 -14.13
CA LYS A 43 14.74 -5.43 -13.53
C LYS A 43 13.91 -6.59 -14.05
N GLY A 44 14.57 -7.74 -14.22
CA GLY A 44 13.93 -9.02 -14.49
C GLY A 44 13.85 -9.84 -13.22
N ILE A 45 12.73 -10.51 -12.97
CA ILE A 45 12.58 -11.40 -11.83
C ILE A 45 12.02 -12.72 -12.34
N ALA A 46 12.53 -13.84 -11.81
CA ALA A 46 12.04 -15.17 -12.09
C ALA A 46 11.90 -15.99 -10.80
N ILE A 47 10.90 -16.85 -10.74
CA ILE A 47 10.65 -17.80 -9.66
C ILE A 47 10.77 -19.18 -10.29
N ASP A 48 11.67 -20.01 -9.78
CA ASP A 48 11.98 -21.35 -10.30
C ASP A 48 12.24 -21.37 -11.81
N GLY A 49 12.92 -20.30 -12.29
CA GLY A 49 13.24 -20.12 -13.71
C GLY A 49 12.09 -19.53 -14.54
N THR A 50 10.89 -19.39 -13.99
CA THR A 50 9.75 -18.79 -14.68
C THR A 50 9.72 -17.29 -14.44
N ARG A 51 9.83 -16.49 -15.51
CA ARG A 51 9.82 -15.03 -15.43
C ARG A 51 8.45 -14.50 -14.99
N ILE A 52 8.44 -13.69 -13.95
CA ILE A 52 7.25 -12.97 -13.49
C ILE A 52 7.15 -11.57 -14.15
N LYS A 53 5.93 -11.08 -14.28
CA LYS A 53 5.65 -9.78 -14.93
C LYS A 53 5.70 -8.62 -13.95
N LYS A 54 5.33 -8.85 -12.70
CA LYS A 54 5.24 -7.82 -11.65
C LYS A 54 5.96 -8.29 -10.40
N ALA A 55 6.77 -7.42 -9.81
CA ALA A 55 7.42 -7.69 -8.52
C ALA A 55 6.43 -8.04 -7.40
N ALA A 56 5.19 -7.57 -7.50
CA ALA A 56 4.12 -7.90 -6.56
C ALA A 56 3.78 -9.41 -6.51
N GLU A 57 4.18 -10.20 -7.52
CA GLU A 57 4.01 -11.65 -7.52
C GLU A 57 4.96 -12.37 -6.54
N LEU A 58 5.96 -11.65 -6.00
CA LEU A 58 6.82 -12.14 -4.90
C LEU A 58 6.13 -12.05 -3.53
N LEU A 59 5.13 -11.18 -3.38
CA LEU A 59 4.44 -11.00 -2.12
C LEU A 59 3.68 -12.28 -1.74
N GLY A 60 3.84 -12.71 -0.49
CA GLY A 60 3.28 -13.97 0.01
C GLY A 60 4.15 -15.21 -0.25
N ILE A 61 5.18 -15.13 -1.11
CA ILE A 61 6.20 -16.18 -1.25
C ILE A 61 7.19 -16.09 -0.11
N MET A 62 7.68 -14.88 0.15
CA MET A 62 8.61 -14.58 1.24
C MET A 62 8.14 -13.30 1.95
N ASN A 63 7.94 -13.40 3.26
CA ASN A 63 7.70 -12.23 4.10
C ASN A 63 9.05 -11.73 4.61
N VAL A 64 9.32 -10.45 4.40
CA VAL A 64 10.58 -9.81 4.79
C VAL A 64 10.30 -8.76 5.85
N VAL A 65 10.98 -8.87 6.97
CA VAL A 65 11.06 -7.81 7.98
C VAL A 65 12.41 -7.13 7.84
N PHE A 66 12.37 -5.86 7.47
CA PHE A 66 13.57 -5.04 7.36
C PHE A 66 13.44 -3.85 8.31
N PHE A 67 14.49 -3.56 9.04
CA PHE A 67 14.55 -2.40 9.93
C PHE A 67 15.73 -1.51 9.54
N SER A 68 15.46 -0.23 9.37
CA SER A 68 16.47 0.79 9.12
C SER A 68 16.23 2.03 10.01
N PRO A 69 17.24 2.89 10.23
CA PRO A 69 17.04 4.15 10.95
C PRO A 69 15.99 5.08 10.32
N GLU A 70 15.76 4.96 9.02
CA GLU A 70 14.74 5.70 8.28
C GLU A 70 13.32 5.32 8.72
N ASP A 71 13.09 4.13 9.25
CA ASP A 71 11.78 3.66 9.73
C ASP A 71 11.28 4.46 10.93
N LEU A 72 12.17 5.19 11.62
CA LEU A 72 11.78 6.20 12.60
C LEU A 72 10.90 7.31 12.00
N SER A 73 10.88 7.44 10.68
CA SER A 73 9.98 8.32 9.94
C SER A 73 8.50 8.01 10.19
N ILE A 74 8.16 6.75 10.48
CA ILE A 74 6.80 6.30 10.83
C ILE A 74 6.25 7.10 12.02
N ILE A 75 7.13 7.41 12.99
CA ILE A 75 6.76 8.18 14.18
C ILE A 75 6.86 9.69 13.91
N LYS A 76 7.91 10.13 13.20
CA LYS A 76 8.21 11.56 13.00
C LYS A 76 7.32 12.18 11.92
N ASN A 77 6.97 11.44 10.88
CA ASN A 77 6.21 11.91 9.75
C ASN A 77 4.70 11.75 9.95
N GLY A 78 3.94 12.27 8.99
CA GLY A 78 2.49 12.29 9.03
C GLY A 78 1.82 10.91 8.81
N PRO A 79 0.48 10.87 8.84
CA PRO A 79 -0.32 9.65 8.71
C PRO A 79 -0.08 8.87 7.41
N ALA A 80 0.42 9.52 6.35
CA ALA A 80 0.70 8.87 5.07
C ALA A 80 1.76 7.77 5.20
N GLU A 81 2.85 8.03 5.95
CA GLU A 81 3.91 7.05 6.19
C GLU A 81 3.39 5.85 6.99
N ARG A 82 2.58 6.12 8.01
CA ARG A 82 1.97 5.04 8.81
C ARG A 82 1.02 4.18 7.98
N ARG A 83 0.20 4.78 7.10
CA ARG A 83 -0.65 4.02 6.19
C ARG A 83 0.18 3.20 5.20
N HIS A 84 1.25 3.79 4.67
CA HIS A 84 2.14 3.09 3.75
C HIS A 84 2.79 1.87 4.41
N PHE A 85 3.25 2.01 5.65
CA PHE A 85 3.79 0.90 6.43
C PHE A 85 2.76 -0.23 6.58
N VAL A 86 1.54 0.09 7.07
CA VAL A 86 0.46 -0.90 7.21
C VAL A 86 0.12 -1.56 5.87
N ASP A 87 0.08 -0.80 4.78
CA ASP A 87 -0.19 -1.34 3.45
C ASP A 87 0.90 -2.30 2.98
N MET A 88 2.17 -1.98 3.26
CA MET A 88 3.30 -2.86 2.91
C MET A 88 3.22 -4.18 3.67
N GLU A 89 2.98 -4.14 4.98
CA GLU A 89 2.85 -5.34 5.80
C GLU A 89 1.65 -6.20 5.36
N LEU A 90 0.49 -5.58 5.19
CA LEU A 90 -0.71 -6.28 4.76
C LEU A 90 -0.57 -6.90 3.36
N CYS A 91 0.10 -6.22 2.42
CA CYS A 91 0.35 -6.76 1.09
C CYS A 91 1.24 -8.01 1.10
N GLN A 92 2.14 -8.15 2.09
CA GLN A 92 2.95 -9.36 2.25
C GLN A 92 2.14 -10.52 2.83
N LEU A 93 1.19 -10.22 3.74
CA LEU A 93 0.44 -11.21 4.49
C LEU A 93 -0.83 -11.70 3.78
N ASP A 94 -1.41 -10.87 2.92
CA ASP A 94 -2.75 -11.06 2.38
C ASP A 94 -2.83 -10.64 0.90
N ALA A 95 -2.86 -11.62 0.02
CA ALA A 95 -2.99 -11.40 -1.44
C ALA A 95 -4.34 -10.75 -1.81
N GLY A 96 -5.40 -11.01 -1.03
CA GLY A 96 -6.71 -10.36 -1.19
C GLY A 96 -6.65 -8.88 -0.89
N TYR A 97 -5.91 -8.50 0.17
CA TYR A 97 -5.66 -7.10 0.46
C TYR A 97 -4.90 -6.39 -0.65
N LEU A 98 -3.81 -7.00 -1.14
CA LEU A 98 -3.04 -6.47 -2.27
C LEU A 98 -3.92 -6.25 -3.51
N TYR A 99 -4.79 -7.22 -3.82
CA TYR A 99 -5.73 -7.12 -4.92
C TYR A 99 -6.68 -5.93 -4.74
N ASN A 100 -7.33 -5.83 -3.58
CA ASN A 100 -8.29 -4.77 -3.25
C ASN A 100 -7.62 -3.39 -3.24
N LEU A 101 -6.44 -3.25 -2.65
CA LEU A 101 -5.69 -2.00 -2.62
C LEU A 101 -5.30 -1.51 -4.02
N ASN A 102 -4.85 -2.42 -4.88
CA ASN A 102 -4.50 -2.08 -6.26
C ASN A 102 -5.72 -1.61 -7.06
N HIS A 103 -6.88 -2.28 -6.91
CA HIS A 103 -8.11 -1.89 -7.56
C HIS A 103 -8.62 -0.55 -7.04
N TYR A 104 -8.64 -0.38 -5.73
CA TYR A 104 -9.00 0.88 -5.09
C TYR A 104 -8.17 2.05 -5.62
N ASN A 105 -6.84 1.94 -5.60
CA ASN A 105 -5.94 2.98 -6.08
C ASN A 105 -6.14 3.30 -7.57
N ARG A 106 -6.39 2.28 -8.39
CA ARG A 106 -6.70 2.47 -9.81
C ARG A 106 -8.02 3.24 -10.00
N ILE A 107 -9.05 2.88 -9.26
CA ILE A 107 -10.37 3.52 -9.31
C ILE A 107 -10.27 4.98 -8.85
N VAL A 108 -9.59 5.25 -7.74
CA VAL A 108 -9.33 6.62 -7.25
C VAL A 108 -8.69 7.48 -8.34
N ASN A 109 -7.67 6.96 -9.03
CA ASN A 109 -7.00 7.68 -10.11
C ASN A 109 -7.92 7.95 -11.30
N GLN A 110 -8.76 6.99 -11.69
CA GLN A 110 -9.71 7.14 -12.79
C GLN A 110 -10.83 8.11 -12.42
N ARG A 111 -11.39 7.99 -11.21
CA ARG A 111 -12.38 8.93 -10.68
C ARG A 111 -11.85 10.37 -10.64
N ASN A 112 -10.63 10.55 -10.17
CA ASN A 112 -10.01 11.88 -10.10
C ASN A 112 -9.78 12.50 -11.51
N ARG A 113 -9.51 11.69 -12.52
CA ARG A 113 -9.47 12.15 -13.93
C ARG A 113 -10.85 12.54 -14.40
N LEU A 114 -11.84 11.66 -14.20
CA LEU A 114 -13.21 11.91 -14.59
C LEU A 114 -13.76 13.21 -13.97
N LEU A 115 -13.48 13.46 -12.69
CA LEU A 115 -13.88 14.71 -12.02
C LEU A 115 -13.30 15.96 -12.71
N LYS A 116 -12.09 15.89 -13.23
CA LYS A 116 -11.49 16.99 -14.01
C LYS A 116 -12.17 17.14 -15.38
N ASP A 117 -12.47 16.01 -16.03
CA ASP A 117 -13.10 15.99 -17.34
C ASP A 117 -14.57 16.48 -17.30
N ILE A 118 -15.29 16.19 -16.22
CA ILE A 118 -16.67 16.69 -15.96
C ILE A 118 -16.73 18.22 -15.95
N TYR A 119 -15.68 18.90 -15.51
CA TYR A 119 -15.62 20.36 -15.55
C TYR A 119 -15.74 20.90 -16.99
N GLN A 120 -15.18 20.18 -17.96
CA GLN A 120 -15.24 20.53 -19.39
C GLN A 120 -16.46 19.92 -20.10
N ASN A 121 -16.91 18.75 -19.63
CA ASN A 121 -18.03 18.01 -20.23
C ASN A 121 -18.98 17.48 -19.13
N PRO A 122 -19.98 18.27 -18.70
CA PRO A 122 -20.92 17.91 -17.64
C PRO A 122 -21.72 16.62 -17.88
N SER A 123 -21.89 16.19 -19.15
CA SER A 123 -22.63 14.95 -19.48
C SER A 123 -21.95 13.68 -18.96
N LEU A 124 -20.65 13.74 -18.61
CA LEU A 124 -19.93 12.62 -18.02
C LEU A 124 -20.30 12.36 -16.55
N ARG A 125 -21.07 13.25 -15.93
CA ARG A 125 -21.44 13.16 -14.51
C ARG A 125 -22.19 11.87 -14.17
N ASP A 126 -23.06 11.41 -15.06
CA ASP A 126 -23.86 10.20 -14.84
C ASP A 126 -23.00 8.93 -14.76
N THR A 127 -21.80 8.96 -15.33
CA THR A 127 -20.85 7.83 -15.26
C THR A 127 -20.13 7.74 -13.93
N LEU A 128 -20.20 8.77 -13.09
CA LEU A 128 -19.44 8.85 -11.84
C LEU A 128 -19.93 7.84 -10.80
N SER A 129 -21.23 7.55 -10.77
CA SER A 129 -21.83 6.57 -9.85
C SER A 129 -21.19 5.19 -9.97
N VAL A 130 -20.85 4.76 -11.18
CA VAL A 130 -20.20 3.46 -11.43
C VAL A 130 -18.81 3.40 -10.77
N TRP A 131 -18.07 4.51 -10.79
CA TRP A 131 -16.77 4.60 -10.13
C TRP A 131 -16.91 4.70 -8.61
N ASP A 132 -17.93 5.38 -8.12
CA ASP A 132 -18.23 5.51 -6.71
C ASP A 132 -18.60 4.16 -6.08
N ASP A 133 -19.45 3.37 -6.75
CA ASP A 133 -19.82 2.03 -6.32
C ASP A 133 -18.61 1.10 -6.23
N GLN A 134 -17.77 1.10 -7.26
CA GLN A 134 -16.53 0.32 -7.25
C GLN A 134 -15.55 0.81 -6.18
N MET A 135 -15.41 2.12 -6.00
CA MET A 135 -14.55 2.71 -4.98
C MET A 135 -15.00 2.31 -3.58
N ALA A 136 -16.32 2.34 -3.32
CA ALA A 136 -16.89 1.90 -2.05
C ALA A 136 -16.65 0.41 -1.82
N ALA A 137 -16.89 -0.44 -2.81
CA ALA A 137 -16.72 -1.88 -2.69
C ALA A 137 -15.26 -2.28 -2.34
N PHE A 138 -14.27 -1.78 -3.06
CA PHE A 138 -12.87 -2.09 -2.78
C PHE A 138 -12.33 -1.34 -1.55
N GLY A 139 -12.76 -0.09 -1.34
CA GLY A 139 -12.35 0.72 -0.21
C GLY A 139 -12.82 0.16 1.12
N SER A 140 -14.05 -0.35 1.20
CA SER A 140 -14.58 -1.01 2.40
C SER A 140 -13.74 -2.22 2.80
N GLN A 141 -13.34 -3.06 1.83
CA GLN A 141 -12.47 -4.21 2.09
C GLN A 141 -11.08 -3.79 2.62
N VAL A 142 -10.53 -2.70 2.10
CA VAL A 142 -9.26 -2.14 2.58
C VAL A 142 -9.40 -1.64 4.02
N ILE A 143 -10.48 -0.92 4.34
CA ILE A 143 -10.75 -0.40 5.69
C ILE A 143 -10.89 -1.54 6.70
N GLU A 144 -11.75 -2.52 6.42
CA GLU A 144 -12.00 -3.67 7.30
C GLU A 144 -10.71 -4.43 7.59
N ARG A 145 -9.90 -4.66 6.58
CA ARG A 145 -8.65 -5.38 6.76
C ARG A 145 -7.63 -4.60 7.59
N ARG A 146 -7.56 -3.28 7.44
CA ARG A 146 -6.72 -2.41 8.28
C ARG A 146 -7.19 -2.39 9.73
N ILE A 147 -8.51 -2.37 9.98
CA ILE A 147 -9.07 -2.47 11.34
C ILE A 147 -8.61 -3.78 11.99
N THR A 148 -8.88 -4.91 11.34
CA THR A 148 -8.50 -6.23 11.86
C THR A 148 -7.00 -6.34 12.12
N PHE A 149 -6.17 -5.82 11.21
CA PHE A 149 -4.71 -5.84 11.39
C PHE A 149 -4.27 -4.98 12.59
N THR A 150 -4.88 -3.81 12.77
CA THR A 150 -4.55 -2.92 13.89
C THR A 150 -4.94 -3.54 15.23
N GLU A 151 -6.07 -4.25 15.29
CA GLU A 151 -6.48 -5.02 16.47
C GLU A 151 -5.47 -6.12 16.78
N GLN A 152 -5.14 -6.97 15.80
CA GLN A 152 -4.13 -8.02 15.95
C GLN A 152 -2.75 -7.48 16.34
N LEU A 153 -2.37 -6.33 15.81
CA LEU A 153 -1.11 -5.67 16.18
C LEU A 153 -1.12 -5.23 17.63
N ASN A 154 -2.23 -4.70 18.15
CA ASN A 154 -2.35 -4.27 19.54
C ASN A 154 -2.27 -5.43 20.53
N ASP A 155 -2.73 -6.62 20.15
CA ASP A 155 -2.61 -7.83 20.99
C ASP A 155 -1.14 -8.20 21.27
N ILE A 156 -0.25 -7.84 20.36
CA ILE A 156 1.17 -8.21 20.42
C ILE A 156 2.04 -7.03 20.92
N ILE A 157 1.81 -5.83 20.37
CA ILE A 157 2.71 -4.70 20.56
C ILE A 157 2.72 -4.18 22.00
N GLY A 158 1.58 -4.28 22.69
CA GLY A 158 1.44 -3.83 24.09
C GLY A 158 2.38 -4.56 25.02
N GLU A 159 2.46 -5.89 24.92
CA GLU A 159 3.37 -6.71 25.73
C GLU A 159 4.83 -6.42 25.39
N ILE A 160 5.18 -6.40 24.10
CA ILE A 160 6.56 -6.14 23.66
C ILE A 160 7.03 -4.76 24.14
N HIS A 161 6.19 -3.73 23.95
CA HIS A 161 6.53 -2.38 24.37
C HIS A 161 6.64 -2.23 25.90
N SER A 162 5.76 -2.87 26.65
CA SER A 162 5.84 -2.90 28.12
C SER A 162 7.16 -3.50 28.59
N ARG A 163 7.61 -4.60 27.97
CA ARG A 163 8.91 -5.22 28.30
C ARG A 163 10.08 -4.30 27.96
N LEU A 164 10.06 -3.60 26.84
CA LEU A 164 11.13 -2.68 26.42
C LEU A 164 11.19 -1.42 27.29
N SER A 165 10.04 -0.87 27.70
CA SER A 165 9.96 0.34 28.52
C SER A 165 10.11 0.07 30.03
N GLY A 166 10.19 -1.21 30.43
CA GLY A 166 10.16 -1.61 31.85
C GLY A 166 8.81 -1.29 32.51
N GLY A 167 7.72 -1.40 31.77
CA GLY A 167 6.35 -1.16 32.23
C GLY A 167 5.97 0.32 32.44
N ARG A 168 6.84 1.24 32.02
CA ARG A 168 6.64 2.68 32.25
C ARG A 168 5.71 3.33 31.22
N GLU A 169 5.52 2.71 30.07
CA GLU A 169 4.75 3.27 28.96
C GLU A 169 3.79 2.23 28.39
N HIS A 170 2.63 2.70 27.92
CA HIS A 170 1.65 1.89 27.24
C HIS A 170 1.51 2.38 25.80
N LEU A 171 1.82 1.51 24.85
CA LEU A 171 1.67 1.78 23.43
C LEU A 171 0.36 1.19 22.91
N LYS A 172 -0.39 1.99 22.17
CA LYS A 172 -1.57 1.57 21.42
C LYS A 172 -1.54 2.18 20.04
N VAL A 173 -1.82 1.37 19.03
CA VAL A 173 -2.02 1.81 17.64
C VAL A 173 -3.51 1.94 17.40
N VAL A 174 -3.94 3.07 16.82
CA VAL A 174 -5.34 3.33 16.50
C VAL A 174 -5.46 3.62 15.01
N TYR A 175 -6.39 2.95 14.35
CA TYR A 175 -6.76 3.26 12.98
C TYR A 175 -8.05 4.07 12.99
N GLU A 176 -7.98 5.29 12.50
CA GLU A 176 -9.11 6.24 12.42
C GLU A 176 -9.40 6.52 10.93
N PRO A 177 -10.30 5.74 10.29
CA PRO A 177 -10.71 6.01 8.93
C PRO A 177 -11.62 7.23 8.86
N ASP A 178 -11.49 8.04 7.82
CA ASP A 178 -12.37 9.19 7.55
C ASP A 178 -13.82 8.74 7.27
N VAL A 179 -13.98 7.52 6.79
CA VAL A 179 -15.27 6.86 6.51
C VAL A 179 -15.23 5.42 7.00
N THR A 180 -16.38 4.88 7.40
CA THR A 180 -16.49 3.45 7.74
C THR A 180 -16.81 2.63 6.49
N SER A 181 -16.62 1.31 6.56
CA SER A 181 -17.02 0.41 5.46
C SER A 181 -18.50 0.51 5.12
N GLU A 182 -19.34 0.75 6.12
CA GLU A 182 -20.82 0.80 5.97
C GLU A 182 -21.28 2.11 5.30
N ASN A 183 -20.65 3.25 5.62
CA ASN A 183 -21.10 4.56 5.13
C ASN A 183 -20.25 5.08 3.96
N PHE A 184 -19.35 4.27 3.40
CA PHE A 184 -18.42 4.72 2.38
C PHE A 184 -19.12 5.21 1.10
N ALA A 185 -20.11 4.47 0.61
CA ALA A 185 -20.89 4.84 -0.57
C ALA A 185 -21.68 6.15 -0.34
N GLU A 186 -22.29 6.30 0.83
CA GLU A 186 -23.03 7.51 1.20
C GLU A 186 -22.10 8.73 1.29
N ALA A 187 -20.94 8.58 1.91
CA ALA A 187 -19.94 9.64 2.02
C ALA A 187 -19.43 10.10 0.64
N LEU A 188 -19.25 9.19 -0.31
CA LEU A 188 -18.90 9.54 -1.69
C LEU A 188 -20.01 10.33 -2.36
N HIS A 189 -21.26 9.92 -2.19
CA HIS A 189 -22.42 10.62 -2.76
C HIS A 189 -22.54 12.04 -2.18
N LEU A 190 -22.39 12.20 -0.88
CA LEU A 190 -22.41 13.52 -0.24
C LEU A 190 -21.27 14.42 -0.72
N SER A 191 -20.08 13.85 -0.98
CA SER A 191 -18.94 14.62 -1.50
C SER A 191 -19.23 15.24 -2.87
N LEU A 192 -20.07 14.60 -3.70
CA LEU A 192 -20.47 15.12 -5.01
C LEU A 192 -21.43 16.30 -4.92
N ILE A 193 -22.28 16.34 -3.92
CA ILE A 193 -23.20 17.44 -3.68
C ILE A 193 -22.41 18.71 -3.37
N HIS A 194 -21.36 18.60 -2.56
CA HIS A 194 -20.49 19.74 -2.23
C HIS A 194 -19.64 20.24 -3.41
N ILE A 195 -19.22 19.36 -4.31
CA ILE A 195 -18.48 19.76 -5.54
C ILE A 195 -19.41 20.46 -6.52
N SER A 196 -20.71 20.19 -6.50
CA SER A 196 -21.70 20.75 -7.43
C SER A 196 -22.35 22.04 -6.93
N GLU A 197 -22.22 22.40 -5.67
CA GLU A 197 -22.63 23.71 -5.18
C GLU A 197 -21.61 24.77 -5.63
N PRO A 198 -22.03 25.79 -6.41
CA PRO A 198 -21.13 26.90 -6.69
C PRO A 198 -20.72 27.51 -5.35
N THR A 199 -19.42 27.62 -5.12
CA THR A 199 -18.87 28.33 -3.95
C THR A 199 -19.59 29.65 -3.81
N ARG A 200 -20.43 29.78 -2.78
CA ARG A 200 -21.00 31.07 -2.41
C ARG A 200 -19.83 32.04 -2.23
N PRO A 201 -19.79 33.19 -2.92
CA PRO A 201 -18.75 34.17 -2.68
C PRO A 201 -18.81 34.52 -1.19
N ARG A 202 -17.71 34.41 -0.49
CA ARG A 202 -17.60 34.95 0.87
C ARG A 202 -17.74 36.46 0.74
N LEU A 203 -18.89 36.94 1.16
CA LEU A 203 -19.09 38.35 1.41
C LEU A 203 -18.17 38.85 2.55
#